data_fbfa26f09f7b5b839b3c24951e53fe2b
#
_entry.id   fbfa26f09f7b5b839b3c24951e53fe2b
#
_cell.length_a   1.000
_cell.length_b   1.000
_cell.length_c   1.000
_cell.angle_alpha   90.00
_cell.angle_beta   90.00
_cell.angle_gamma   90.00
#
_symmetry.space_group_name_H-M   'P 1'
#
loop_
_entity.id
_entity.type
_entity.pdbx_description
1 polymer ?
#
loop_
_entity_poly.entity_id
_entity_poly.type
_entity_poly.pdbx_seq_one_letter_code
_entity_poly.pdbx_strand_id
1 'polypeptide(L)'
;DPPCIVLGKEGDLAKGSGRSVEGVNLVQALSGFSDRLESWGGHPMAVGVNIQIEFIEELCSYFHEAIEAANAAPAYEKTLEIATYLELENITPQFMDEFDFLQPFGQENPEPIFATRSIRFRQRPKIFKDAHFRFSLSDKYGRPLQGVAWNLANRVPKTDTLVDIAYRLAWNSFGRQKALQLELVDWKYSKLA
;
A
#
# COMPACT_ATOMS: atom_id res chain seq x y z
N ASP A 1 -5.96 3.34 -1.00
CA ASP A 1 -7.28 2.74 -0.75
C ASP A 1 -8.28 3.86 -0.49
N PRO A 2 -9.53 3.79 -0.97
CA PRO A 2 -10.56 4.78 -0.67
C PRO A 2 -11.09 4.62 0.76
N PRO A 3 -11.70 5.66 1.36
CA PRO A 3 -12.47 5.50 2.57
C PRO A 3 -13.62 4.51 2.34
N CYS A 4 -13.93 3.69 3.33
CA CYS A 4 -14.96 2.67 3.19
C CYS A 4 -15.76 2.48 4.49
N ILE A 5 -17.02 2.01 4.35
CA ILE A 5 -17.87 1.54 5.43
C ILE A 5 -18.25 0.10 5.10
N VAL A 6 -18.00 -0.81 6.03
CA VAL A 6 -18.39 -2.23 5.91
C VAL A 6 -19.55 -2.49 6.86
N LEU A 7 -20.64 -2.99 6.32
CA LEU A 7 -21.88 -3.26 7.05
C LEU A 7 -22.18 -4.75 7.04
N GLY A 8 -22.49 -5.32 8.21
CA GLY A 8 -23.04 -6.66 8.38
C GLY A 8 -24.54 -6.60 8.67
N LYS A 9 -25.33 -7.47 8.04
CA LYS A 9 -26.79 -7.54 8.23
C LYS A 9 -27.14 -8.27 9.52
N GLU A 10 -27.97 -7.63 10.37
CA GLU A 10 -28.53 -8.20 11.59
C GLU A 10 -30.07 -7.98 11.60
N GLY A 11 -30.84 -8.95 11.10
CA GLY A 11 -32.30 -8.77 10.96
C GLY A 11 -32.66 -7.66 9.97
N ASP A 12 -33.40 -6.64 10.41
CA ASP A 12 -33.79 -5.47 9.62
C ASP A 12 -32.79 -4.31 9.75
N LEU A 13 -31.74 -4.51 10.56
CA LEU A 13 -30.66 -3.55 10.75
C LEU A 13 -29.37 -4.00 10.07
N ALA A 14 -28.52 -3.06 9.77
CA ALA A 14 -27.14 -3.27 9.39
C ALA A 14 -26.23 -2.51 10.32
N LYS A 15 -25.21 -3.19 10.84
CA LYS A 15 -24.22 -2.63 11.75
C LYS A 15 -22.82 -2.79 11.20
N GLY A 16 -22.00 -1.77 11.36
CA GLY A 16 -20.65 -1.86 10.85
C GLY A 16 -19.72 -0.73 11.25
N SER A 17 -18.62 -0.67 10.59
CA SER A 17 -17.59 0.32 10.86
C SER A 17 -17.00 0.88 9.57
N GLY A 18 -16.67 2.18 9.61
CA GLY A 18 -15.93 2.86 8.56
C GLY A 18 -14.46 3.05 8.93
N ARG A 19 -13.64 3.09 7.90
CA ARG A 19 -12.23 3.50 7.97
C ARG A 19 -11.97 4.56 6.93
N SER A 20 -11.20 5.57 7.31
CA SER A 20 -10.82 6.68 6.44
C SER A 20 -9.39 6.57 5.95
N VAL A 21 -9.06 7.48 5.07
CA VAL A 21 -7.72 7.77 4.60
C VAL A 21 -7.37 9.22 4.95
N GLU A 22 -6.11 9.55 4.89
CA GLU A 22 -5.64 10.91 5.13
C GLU A 22 -6.37 11.93 4.24
N GLY A 23 -6.78 13.06 4.82
CA GLY A 23 -7.53 14.09 4.12
C GLY A 23 -9.05 13.93 4.15
N VAL A 24 -9.61 12.79 4.59
CA VAL A 24 -11.06 12.56 4.65
C VAL A 24 -11.52 12.37 6.09
N ASN A 25 -12.44 13.21 6.54
CA ASN A 25 -13.05 13.14 7.86
C ASN A 25 -14.42 12.42 7.78
N LEU A 26 -14.48 11.16 8.23
CA LEU A 26 -15.72 10.37 8.21
C LEU A 26 -16.85 10.94 9.07
N VAL A 27 -16.52 11.56 10.21
CA VAL A 27 -17.53 12.19 11.06
C VAL A 27 -18.20 13.33 10.30
N GLN A 28 -17.41 14.16 9.63
CA GLN A 28 -17.93 15.24 8.79
C GLN A 28 -18.70 14.69 7.58
N ALA A 29 -18.19 13.68 6.92
CA ALA A 29 -18.83 13.06 5.77
C ALA A 29 -20.18 12.43 6.09
N LEU A 30 -20.40 11.94 7.31
CA LEU A 30 -21.67 11.31 7.73
C LEU A 30 -22.62 12.26 8.45
N SER A 31 -22.18 13.45 8.87
CA SER A 31 -22.98 14.37 9.70
C SER A 31 -24.29 14.78 9.04
N GLY A 32 -24.31 14.99 7.75
CA GLY A 32 -25.54 15.34 7.00
C GLY A 32 -26.50 14.18 6.75
N PHE A 33 -26.09 12.94 7.11
CA PHE A 33 -26.93 11.74 7.01
C PHE A 33 -27.37 11.21 8.39
N SER A 34 -27.03 11.92 9.45
CA SER A 34 -27.24 11.51 10.85
C SER A 34 -28.67 11.12 11.18
N ASP A 35 -29.65 11.82 10.63
CA ASP A 35 -31.09 11.61 10.92
C ASP A 35 -31.64 10.28 10.38
N ARG A 36 -30.90 9.60 9.49
CA ARG A 36 -31.24 8.30 8.92
C ARG A 36 -30.47 7.15 9.59
N LEU A 37 -29.56 7.47 10.50
CA LEU A 37 -28.78 6.47 11.24
C LEU A 37 -29.44 6.21 12.60
N GLU A 38 -29.64 4.94 12.93
CA GLU A 38 -30.14 4.55 14.26
C GLU A 38 -29.16 4.94 15.37
N SER A 39 -27.89 4.73 15.11
CA SER A 39 -26.79 5.23 15.95
C SER A 39 -25.50 5.28 15.14
N TRP A 40 -24.67 6.25 15.45
CA TRP A 40 -23.37 6.38 14.84
C TRP A 40 -22.44 7.21 15.72
N GLY A 41 -21.14 7.14 15.45
CA GLY A 41 -20.13 7.93 16.13
C GLY A 41 -18.73 7.40 15.91
N GLY A 42 -17.75 8.17 16.36
CA GLY A 42 -16.34 7.81 16.23
C GLY A 42 -15.43 9.02 16.12
N HIS A 43 -14.35 8.84 15.40
CA HIS A 43 -13.31 9.83 15.12
C HIS A 43 -13.17 10.06 13.60
N PRO A 44 -12.45 11.11 13.17
CA PRO A 44 -12.27 11.39 11.74
C PRO A 44 -11.82 10.18 10.90
N MET A 45 -11.00 9.31 11.47
CA MET A 45 -10.42 8.15 10.77
C MET A 45 -11.21 6.86 10.93
N ALA A 46 -12.15 6.79 11.87
CA ALA A 46 -12.92 5.57 12.15
C ALA A 46 -14.28 5.86 12.75
N VAL A 47 -15.34 5.29 12.20
CA VAL A 47 -16.72 5.45 12.67
C VAL A 47 -17.39 4.10 12.87
N GLY A 48 -18.31 4.03 13.84
CA GLY A 48 -19.32 2.98 13.97
C GLY A 48 -20.64 3.47 13.40
N VAL A 49 -21.37 2.61 12.71
CA VAL A 49 -22.66 2.94 12.09
C VAL A 49 -23.66 1.82 12.34
N ASN A 50 -24.90 2.19 12.69
CA ASN A 50 -26.04 1.30 12.76
C ASN A 50 -27.19 1.94 11.97
N ILE A 51 -27.76 1.23 11.01
CA ILE A 51 -28.70 1.75 10.01
C ILE A 51 -29.74 0.71 9.66
N GLN A 52 -30.97 1.12 9.35
CA GLN A 52 -31.99 0.24 8.78
C GLN A 52 -31.59 -0.13 7.34
N ILE A 53 -31.85 -1.39 6.97
CA ILE A 53 -31.43 -1.93 5.65
C ILE A 53 -31.98 -1.12 4.50
N GLU A 54 -33.21 -0.63 4.63
CA GLU A 54 -33.88 0.17 3.60
C GLU A 54 -33.13 1.48 3.24
N PHE A 55 -32.31 2.01 4.15
CA PHE A 55 -31.53 3.25 3.92
C PHE A 55 -30.11 3.01 3.44
N ILE A 56 -29.68 1.77 3.22
CA ILE A 56 -28.30 1.48 2.80
C ILE A 56 -27.97 2.08 1.43
N GLU A 57 -28.90 1.97 0.47
CA GLU A 57 -28.67 2.53 -0.89
C GLU A 57 -28.57 4.06 -0.84
N GLU A 58 -29.41 4.70 -0.02
CA GLU A 58 -29.37 6.14 0.20
C GLU A 58 -28.04 6.55 0.87
N LEU A 59 -27.60 5.80 1.88
CA LEU A 59 -26.28 6.02 2.51
C LEU A 59 -25.14 5.87 1.50
N CYS A 60 -25.17 4.85 0.65
CA CYS A 60 -24.13 4.64 -0.37
C CYS A 60 -24.02 5.84 -1.31
N SER A 61 -25.14 6.34 -1.81
CA SER A 61 -25.19 7.50 -2.71
C SER A 61 -24.68 8.75 -2.02
N TYR A 62 -25.21 9.03 -0.82
CA TYR A 62 -24.82 10.18 -0.02
C TYR A 62 -23.31 10.14 0.34
N PHE A 63 -22.82 8.99 0.79
CA PHE A 63 -21.42 8.82 1.17
C PHE A 63 -20.48 9.02 -0.03
N HIS A 64 -20.86 8.52 -1.20
CA HIS A 64 -20.11 8.75 -2.45
C HIS A 64 -19.97 10.23 -2.76
N GLU A 65 -21.09 10.98 -2.76
CA GLU A 65 -21.10 12.42 -3.03
C GLU A 65 -20.28 13.20 -1.98
N ALA A 66 -20.40 12.83 -0.70
CA ALA A 66 -19.65 13.47 0.37
C ALA A 66 -18.14 13.27 0.24
N ILE A 67 -17.71 12.06 -0.20
CA ILE A 67 -16.30 11.75 -0.45
C ILE A 67 -15.80 12.46 -1.71
N GLU A 68 -16.59 12.52 -2.78
CA GLU A 68 -16.21 13.28 -3.98
C GLU A 68 -16.04 14.77 -3.67
N ALA A 69 -16.94 15.35 -2.89
CA ALA A 69 -16.84 16.74 -2.45
C ALA A 69 -15.59 16.99 -1.58
N ALA A 70 -15.25 16.05 -0.71
CA ALA A 70 -14.02 16.12 0.11
C ALA A 70 -12.74 15.96 -0.76
N ASN A 71 -12.77 15.12 -1.79
CA ASN A 71 -11.68 14.93 -2.75
C ASN A 71 -11.54 16.05 -3.78
N ALA A 72 -12.51 16.96 -3.89
CA ALA A 72 -12.42 18.18 -4.71
C ALA A 72 -11.40 19.21 -4.14
N ALA A 73 -10.88 19.01 -2.92
CA ALA A 73 -9.64 19.63 -2.48
C ALA A 73 -8.48 19.14 -3.38
N PRO A 74 -7.41 19.97 -3.60
CA PRO A 74 -6.36 19.66 -4.57
C PRO A 74 -5.85 18.23 -4.39
N ALA A 75 -5.86 17.48 -5.50
CA ALA A 75 -5.51 16.07 -5.54
C ALA A 75 -4.28 15.80 -4.67
N TYR A 76 -4.47 15.02 -3.62
CA TYR A 76 -3.38 14.60 -2.76
C TYR A 76 -2.42 13.77 -3.62
N GLU A 77 -1.29 14.34 -3.98
CA GLU A 77 -0.27 13.58 -4.67
C GLU A 77 0.12 12.41 -3.78
N LYS A 78 -0.15 11.20 -4.24
CA LYS A 78 0.27 9.98 -3.53
C LYS A 78 1.78 9.98 -3.43
N THR A 79 2.29 10.42 -2.30
CA THR A 79 3.72 10.40 -1.99
C THR A 79 4.09 9.06 -1.38
N LEU A 80 5.28 8.58 -1.73
CA LEU A 80 5.89 7.42 -1.11
C LEU A 80 7.04 7.90 -0.24
N GLU A 81 6.89 7.74 1.07
CA GLU A 81 7.95 8.09 2.00
C GLU A 81 9.06 7.05 1.93
N ILE A 82 10.26 7.51 1.64
CA ILE A 82 11.47 6.68 1.56
C ILE A 82 12.29 6.90 2.83
N ALA A 83 12.45 5.86 3.63
CA ALA A 83 13.22 5.91 4.86
C ALA A 83 14.69 6.23 4.59
N THR A 84 15.29 5.57 3.61
CA THR A 84 16.67 5.86 3.17
C THR A 84 16.97 5.22 1.81
N TYR A 85 18.09 5.66 1.22
CA TYR A 85 18.64 5.03 0.01
C TYR A 85 19.65 3.95 0.40
N LEU A 86 19.53 2.79 -0.22
CA LEU A 86 20.47 1.68 -0.03
C LEU A 86 21.11 1.29 -1.38
N GLU A 87 22.42 1.09 -1.35
CA GLU A 87 23.10 0.40 -2.45
C GLU A 87 22.85 -1.11 -2.36
N LEU A 88 22.68 -1.77 -3.51
CA LEU A 88 22.32 -3.20 -3.54
C LEU A 88 23.31 -4.11 -2.79
N GLU A 89 24.60 -3.75 -2.79
CA GLU A 89 25.63 -4.49 -2.05
C GLU A 89 25.48 -4.46 -0.55
N ASN A 90 24.84 -3.45 0.01
CA ASN A 90 24.60 -3.32 1.45
C ASN A 90 23.40 -4.17 1.91
N ILE A 91 22.59 -4.66 0.98
CA ILE A 91 21.45 -5.53 1.29
C ILE A 91 21.97 -6.96 1.51
N THR A 92 22.36 -7.27 2.72
CA THR A 92 22.98 -8.56 3.10
C THR A 92 22.11 -9.31 4.11
N PRO A 93 22.29 -10.62 4.29
CA PRO A 93 21.63 -11.34 5.38
C PRO A 93 21.92 -10.71 6.75
N GLN A 94 23.14 -10.25 7.00
CA GLN A 94 23.50 -9.57 8.24
C GLN A 94 22.70 -8.28 8.43
N PHE A 95 22.58 -7.46 7.37
CA PHE A 95 21.73 -6.27 7.41
C PHE A 95 20.27 -6.61 7.74
N MET A 96 19.75 -7.72 7.20
CA MET A 96 18.40 -8.17 7.50
C MET A 96 18.23 -8.64 8.95
N ASP A 97 19.24 -9.30 9.52
CA ASP A 97 19.21 -9.71 10.94
C ASP A 97 19.18 -8.47 11.85
N GLU A 98 19.92 -7.41 11.51
CA GLU A 98 19.89 -6.12 12.22
C GLU A 98 18.54 -5.39 12.00
N PHE A 99 18.00 -5.43 10.78
CA PHE A 99 16.72 -4.84 10.42
C PHE A 99 15.54 -5.50 11.18
N ASP A 100 15.62 -6.81 11.42
CA ASP A 100 14.60 -7.55 12.17
C ASP A 100 14.44 -7.04 13.62
N PHE A 101 15.47 -6.39 14.22
CA PHE A 101 15.33 -5.76 15.55
C PHE A 101 14.43 -4.52 15.57
N LEU A 102 14.10 -3.94 14.42
CA LEU A 102 13.17 -2.81 14.35
C LEU A 102 11.70 -3.24 14.50
N GLN A 103 11.42 -4.53 14.44
CA GLN A 103 10.07 -5.08 14.58
C GLN A 103 9.58 -5.07 16.04
N PRO A 104 8.26 -5.06 16.31
CA PRO A 104 7.18 -5.21 15.31
C PRO A 104 6.84 -3.91 14.60
N PHE A 105 6.61 -3.98 13.29
CA PHE A 105 6.08 -2.87 12.53
C PHE A 105 4.56 -2.72 12.72
N GLY A 106 4.06 -1.49 12.68
CA GLY A 106 2.66 -1.16 12.87
C GLY A 106 2.38 0.33 12.67
N GLN A 107 1.30 0.83 13.23
CA GLN A 107 0.81 2.19 13.00
C GLN A 107 1.83 3.27 13.45
N GLU A 108 2.44 3.12 14.63
CA GLU A 108 3.42 4.08 15.20
C GLU A 108 4.88 3.73 14.82
N ASN A 109 5.09 2.60 14.15
CA ASN A 109 6.37 2.15 13.66
C ASN A 109 6.20 1.53 12.28
N PRO A 110 5.98 2.35 11.22
CA PRO A 110 5.72 1.84 9.88
C PRO A 110 6.94 1.09 9.32
N GLU A 111 6.67 0.02 8.58
CA GLU A 111 7.74 -0.73 7.91
C GLU A 111 8.50 0.17 6.94
N PRO A 112 9.83 0.32 7.07
CA PRO A 112 10.61 1.18 6.21
C PRO A 112 10.57 0.78 4.74
N ILE A 113 10.41 1.77 3.87
CA ILE A 113 10.58 1.62 2.43
C ILE A 113 11.94 2.17 2.06
N PHE A 114 12.74 1.33 1.44
CA PHE A 114 14.07 1.69 0.93
C PHE A 114 14.00 2.05 -0.55
N ALA A 115 14.99 2.79 -1.03
CA ALA A 115 15.13 3.03 -2.46
C ALA A 115 16.56 2.82 -2.93
N THR A 116 16.70 2.36 -4.18
CA THR A 116 17.98 2.31 -4.91
C THR A 116 17.81 3.03 -6.24
N ARG A 117 18.75 3.90 -6.56
CA ARG A 117 18.72 4.70 -7.78
C ARG A 117 19.52 4.05 -8.90
N SER A 118 19.14 4.39 -10.12
CA SER A 118 19.92 4.14 -11.35
C SER A 118 20.32 2.67 -11.53
N ILE A 119 19.43 1.74 -11.18
CA ILE A 119 19.63 0.33 -11.43
C ILE A 119 19.15 -0.09 -12.82
N ARG A 120 19.54 -1.27 -13.28
CA ARG A 120 19.09 -1.86 -14.54
C ARG A 120 18.59 -3.27 -14.34
N PHE A 121 17.43 -3.57 -14.91
CA PHE A 121 16.94 -4.93 -15.05
C PHE A 121 17.64 -5.57 -16.26
N ARG A 122 18.70 -6.34 -16.02
CA ARG A 122 19.45 -7.01 -17.09
C ARG A 122 18.69 -8.19 -17.71
N GLN A 123 17.76 -8.78 -16.95
CA GLN A 123 16.87 -9.84 -17.40
C GLN A 123 15.44 -9.35 -17.36
N ARG A 124 14.65 -9.76 -18.35
CA ARG A 124 13.22 -9.43 -18.38
C ARG A 124 12.52 -10.04 -17.18
N PRO A 125 11.80 -9.24 -16.37
CA PRO A 125 10.99 -9.74 -15.28
C PRO A 125 9.95 -10.77 -15.78
N LYS A 126 9.70 -11.81 -14.98
CA LYS A 126 8.77 -12.90 -15.32
C LYS A 126 7.42 -12.64 -14.67
N ILE A 127 6.38 -12.43 -15.49
CA ILE A 127 5.00 -12.28 -15.03
C ILE A 127 4.47 -13.64 -14.55
N PHE A 128 3.68 -13.62 -13.48
CA PHE A 128 2.94 -14.79 -12.98
C PHE A 128 1.57 -14.36 -12.43
N LYS A 129 0.61 -15.28 -12.54
CA LYS A 129 -0.80 -15.04 -12.16
C LYS A 129 -1.38 -13.74 -12.77
N ASP A 130 -0.90 -13.34 -13.94
CA ASP A 130 -1.32 -12.16 -14.72
C ASP A 130 -1.31 -10.80 -13.98
N ALA A 131 -0.97 -10.79 -12.70
CA ALA A 131 -1.01 -9.63 -11.84
C ALA A 131 0.35 -9.21 -11.26
N HIS A 132 1.32 -10.13 -11.21
CA HIS A 132 2.56 -9.98 -10.48
C HIS A 132 3.77 -10.26 -11.37
N PHE A 133 4.96 -9.82 -10.95
CA PHE A 133 6.19 -10.26 -11.61
C PHE A 133 7.31 -10.55 -10.62
N ARG A 134 8.21 -11.45 -11.02
CA ARG A 134 9.48 -11.73 -10.33
C ARG A 134 10.63 -11.16 -11.13
N PHE A 135 11.66 -10.74 -10.43
CA PHE A 135 12.86 -10.19 -11.04
C PHE A 135 14.11 -10.59 -10.26
N SER A 136 15.26 -10.43 -10.91
CA SER A 136 16.57 -10.55 -10.28
C SER A 136 17.39 -9.32 -10.64
N LEU A 137 18.01 -8.75 -9.64
CA LEU A 137 19.03 -7.70 -9.77
C LEU A 137 20.39 -8.28 -9.41
N SER A 138 21.44 -7.60 -9.80
CA SER A 138 22.80 -7.94 -9.36
C SER A 138 23.44 -6.71 -8.74
N ASP A 139 24.08 -6.88 -7.60
CA ASP A 139 24.92 -5.84 -7.03
C ASP A 139 26.21 -5.64 -7.86
N LYS A 140 27.04 -4.71 -7.47
CA LYS A 140 28.31 -4.40 -8.17
C LYS A 140 29.32 -5.56 -8.17
N TYR A 141 29.15 -6.53 -7.26
CA TYR A 141 29.99 -7.72 -7.17
C TYR A 141 29.41 -8.92 -7.92
N GLY A 142 28.23 -8.76 -8.55
CA GLY A 142 27.55 -9.82 -9.28
C GLY A 142 26.68 -10.72 -8.42
N ARG A 143 26.49 -10.42 -7.12
CA ARG A 143 25.63 -11.18 -6.23
C ARG A 143 24.17 -10.97 -6.62
N PRO A 144 23.39 -12.04 -6.88
CA PRO A 144 22.00 -11.92 -7.25
C PRO A 144 21.12 -11.55 -6.05
N LEU A 145 20.21 -10.61 -6.27
CA LEU A 145 19.14 -10.22 -5.35
C LEU A 145 17.80 -10.51 -6.02
N GLN A 146 17.03 -11.41 -5.41
CA GLN A 146 15.72 -11.77 -5.94
C GLN A 146 14.65 -10.78 -5.48
N GLY A 147 13.67 -10.52 -6.34
CA GLY A 147 12.57 -9.65 -6.00
C GLY A 147 11.24 -10.09 -6.58
N VAL A 148 10.18 -9.60 -5.96
CA VAL A 148 8.80 -9.75 -6.39
C VAL A 148 8.11 -8.39 -6.42
N ALA A 149 7.20 -8.22 -7.36
CA ALA A 149 6.33 -7.06 -7.47
C ALA A 149 4.88 -7.53 -7.49
N TRP A 150 4.16 -7.20 -6.45
CA TRP A 150 2.75 -7.57 -6.31
C TRP A 150 1.87 -6.55 -7.04
N ASN A 151 0.92 -7.02 -7.85
CA ASN A 151 -0.07 -6.23 -8.61
C ASN A 151 0.55 -5.14 -9.53
N LEU A 152 1.78 -5.37 -10.02
CA LEU A 152 2.50 -4.45 -10.89
C LEU A 152 2.77 -5.02 -12.30
N ALA A 153 2.08 -6.09 -12.71
CA ALA A 153 2.31 -6.70 -14.02
C ALA A 153 2.00 -5.77 -15.21
N ASN A 154 1.16 -4.76 -15.00
CA ASN A 154 0.86 -3.71 -15.98
C ASN A 154 1.97 -2.64 -16.11
N ARG A 155 2.94 -2.63 -15.19
CA ARG A 155 4.04 -1.66 -15.10
C ARG A 155 5.39 -2.35 -14.96
N VAL A 156 5.68 -3.32 -15.82
CA VAL A 156 6.97 -4.03 -15.80
C VAL A 156 8.07 -3.12 -16.38
N PRO A 157 9.19 -2.92 -15.65
CA PRO A 157 10.32 -2.14 -16.15
C PRO A 157 10.90 -2.75 -17.44
N LYS A 158 11.29 -1.88 -18.37
CA LYS A 158 12.03 -2.31 -19.58
C LYS A 158 13.44 -2.73 -19.20
N THR A 159 13.92 -3.79 -19.83
CA THR A 159 15.33 -4.22 -19.68
C THR A 159 16.29 -3.13 -20.18
N ASP A 160 17.46 -3.09 -19.55
CA ASP A 160 18.57 -2.19 -19.89
C ASP A 160 18.29 -0.69 -19.79
N THR A 161 17.14 -0.28 -19.23
CA THR A 161 16.87 1.11 -18.90
C THR A 161 17.22 1.39 -17.43
N LEU A 162 17.68 2.62 -17.16
CA LEU A 162 17.93 3.07 -15.79
C LEU A 162 16.61 3.39 -15.08
N VAL A 163 16.41 2.78 -13.92
CA VAL A 163 15.23 2.99 -13.08
C VAL A 163 15.63 3.21 -11.63
N ASP A 164 14.83 3.99 -10.93
CA ASP A 164 14.85 4.08 -9.48
C ASP A 164 13.76 3.16 -8.96
N ILE A 165 14.07 2.36 -7.96
CA ILE A 165 13.12 1.44 -7.34
C ILE A 165 12.90 1.79 -5.87
N ALA A 166 11.67 1.59 -5.40
CA ALA A 166 11.32 1.63 -3.98
C ALA A 166 10.80 0.25 -3.57
N TYR A 167 11.29 -0.27 -2.45
CA TYR A 167 11.03 -1.65 -2.04
C TYR A 167 11.05 -1.82 -0.52
N ARG A 168 10.39 -2.89 -0.05
CA ARG A 168 10.58 -3.44 1.28
C ARG A 168 11.53 -4.62 1.23
N LEU A 169 12.09 -4.94 2.38
CA LEU A 169 12.95 -6.11 2.55
C LEU A 169 12.18 -7.19 3.29
N ALA A 170 12.17 -8.39 2.75
CA ALA A 170 11.46 -9.51 3.33
C ALA A 170 12.29 -10.79 3.32
N TRP A 171 11.99 -11.68 4.25
CA TRP A 171 12.47 -13.04 4.19
C TRP A 171 11.48 -13.91 3.40
N ASN A 172 11.94 -14.47 2.29
CA ASN A 172 11.20 -15.49 1.58
C ASN A 172 11.43 -16.86 2.23
N SER A 173 10.39 -17.39 2.85
CA SER A 173 10.38 -18.73 3.46
C SER A 173 9.76 -19.81 2.56
N PHE A 174 9.41 -19.49 1.31
CA PHE A 174 8.96 -20.47 0.33
C PHE A 174 10.16 -21.28 -0.18
N GLY A 175 10.47 -22.37 0.49
CA GLY A 175 11.57 -23.25 0.13
C GLY A 175 12.25 -23.87 1.33
N ARG A 176 13.34 -24.59 1.08
CA ARG A 176 14.14 -25.25 2.15
C ARG A 176 15.03 -24.28 2.92
N GLN A 177 15.27 -23.10 2.41
CA GLN A 177 16.14 -22.08 3.02
C GLN A 177 15.46 -20.71 2.99
N LYS A 178 15.57 -20.00 4.10
CA LYS A 178 15.19 -18.60 4.23
C LYS A 178 16.10 -17.75 3.30
N ALA A 179 15.53 -17.00 2.41
CA ALA A 179 16.27 -16.17 1.46
C ALA A 179 15.79 -14.72 1.52
N LEU A 180 16.72 -13.78 1.41
CA LEU A 180 16.40 -12.36 1.32
C LEU A 180 15.70 -12.07 0.00
N GLN A 181 14.63 -11.28 0.04
CA GLN A 181 13.83 -10.89 -1.10
C GLN A 181 13.49 -9.40 -1.04
N LEU A 182 13.54 -8.75 -2.20
CA LEU A 182 13.02 -7.39 -2.38
C LEU A 182 11.54 -7.47 -2.74
N GLU A 183 10.69 -6.76 -2.01
CA GLU A 183 9.29 -6.56 -2.38
C GLU A 183 9.13 -5.17 -3.00
N LEU A 184 9.06 -5.12 -4.33
CA LEU A 184 8.94 -3.87 -5.07
C LEU A 184 7.60 -3.20 -4.77
N VAL A 185 7.67 -1.97 -4.25
CA VAL A 185 6.50 -1.13 -3.94
C VAL A 185 6.17 -0.25 -5.14
N ASP A 186 7.19 0.40 -5.71
CA ASP A 186 7.04 1.26 -6.89
C ASP A 186 8.38 1.42 -7.62
N TRP A 187 8.32 1.95 -8.83
CA TRP A 187 9.49 2.28 -9.62
C TRP A 187 9.21 3.42 -10.61
N LYS A 188 10.25 4.11 -11.01
CA LYS A 188 10.21 5.15 -12.06
C LYS A 188 11.49 5.11 -12.90
N TYR A 189 11.43 5.67 -14.09
CA TYR A 189 12.65 5.92 -14.86
C TYR A 189 13.54 6.92 -14.13
N SER A 190 14.84 6.61 -14.04
CA SER A 190 15.79 7.56 -13.46
C SER A 190 15.84 8.82 -14.33
N LYS A 191 15.78 9.99 -13.68
CA LYS A 191 16.09 11.24 -14.36
C LYS A 191 17.60 11.22 -14.65
N LEU A 192 17.96 11.37 -15.92
CA LEU A 192 19.36 11.64 -16.29
C LEU A 192 19.75 12.95 -15.58
N ALA A 193 20.84 12.88 -14.80
CA ALA A 193 21.41 14.07 -14.16
C ALA A 193 22.08 14.94 -15.21
#